data_95631ae132baeecc751236af87935b42
#
_entry.id   95631ae132baeecc751236af87935b42
#
_cell.length_a   1.000
_cell.length_b   1.000
_cell.length_c   1.000
_cell.angle_alpha   90.00
_cell.angle_beta   90.00
_cell.angle_gamma   90.00
#
_symmetry.space_group_name_H-M   'P 1'
#
loop_
_entity.id
_entity.type
_entity.pdbx_description
1 polymer ?
#
loop_
_entity_poly.entity_id
_entity_poly.type
_entity_poly.pdbx_seq_one_letter_code
_entity_poly.pdbx_strand_id
1 'polypeptide(L)'
;MESQEKSNENVIESKPAYIMVQMKVKSFEELNQRYAQFAIPILMKHGGQMIAGTPAPDIKEGDWNGNWAAVLQFPSMEAAEGWYNSEEYQPYKNLRINELQSESGRVVIIPGM
;
A
#
# COMPACT_ATOMS: atom_id res chain seq x y z
N MET A 1 20.47 -12.83 29.19
CA MET A 1 20.38 -13.61 27.96
C MET A 1 18.98 -13.94 27.59
N GLU A 2 18.28 -14.54 28.50
CA GLU A 2 16.94 -14.97 28.19
C GLU A 2 15.99 -13.84 27.98
N SER A 3 16.15 -12.74 28.72
CA SER A 3 15.31 -11.58 28.50
C SER A 3 15.56 -10.99 27.12
N GLN A 4 16.78 -11.15 26.63
CA GLN A 4 17.07 -10.71 25.26
C GLN A 4 16.35 -11.55 24.26
N GLU A 5 16.27 -12.84 24.49
CA GLU A 5 15.56 -13.70 23.57
C GLU A 5 14.09 -13.32 23.49
N LYS A 6 13.51 -12.99 24.61
CA LYS A 6 12.13 -12.55 24.62
C LYS A 6 11.95 -11.26 23.82
N SER A 7 12.87 -10.33 24.01
CA SER A 7 12.82 -9.09 23.26
C SER A 7 12.94 -9.36 21.77
N ASN A 8 13.81 -10.30 21.41
CA ASN A 8 14.00 -10.64 20.02
C ASN A 8 12.73 -11.23 19.42
N GLU A 9 12.06 -12.04 20.18
CA GLU A 9 10.80 -12.60 19.72
C GLU A 9 9.78 -11.51 19.41
N ASN A 10 9.68 -10.53 20.28
CA ASN A 10 8.76 -9.42 20.05
C ASN A 10 9.13 -8.65 18.81
N VAL A 11 10.42 -8.41 18.62
CA VAL A 11 10.90 -7.72 17.42
C VAL A 11 10.58 -8.51 16.17
N ILE A 12 10.78 -9.84 16.24
CA ILE A 12 10.49 -10.70 15.10
C ILE A 12 9.01 -10.64 14.74
N GLU A 13 8.15 -10.62 15.75
CA GLU A 13 6.72 -10.55 15.52
C GLU A 13 6.30 -9.23 14.93
N SER A 14 7.16 -8.22 15.03
CA SER A 14 6.88 -6.89 14.50
C SER A 14 7.48 -6.67 13.12
N LYS A 15 7.64 -7.74 12.35
CA LYS A 15 8.16 -7.60 10.99
C LYS A 15 7.25 -6.70 10.16
N PRO A 16 7.85 -5.88 9.31
CA PRO A 16 7.05 -5.01 8.46
C PRO A 16 6.28 -5.81 7.42
N ALA A 17 5.29 -5.16 6.84
CA ALA A 17 4.58 -5.69 5.69
C ALA A 17 4.57 -4.63 4.60
N TYR A 18 4.43 -5.08 3.38
CA TYR A 18 4.46 -4.19 2.22
C TYR A 18 3.24 -4.40 1.37
N ILE A 19 2.71 -3.30 0.85
CA ILE A 19 1.67 -3.36 -0.16
C ILE A 19 2.29 -2.93 -1.46
N MET A 20 2.24 -3.80 -2.45
CA MET A 20 2.76 -3.50 -3.78
C MET A 20 1.59 -3.12 -4.67
N VAL A 21 1.73 -2.01 -5.37
CA VAL A 21 0.66 -1.42 -6.16
C VAL A 21 1.09 -1.28 -7.60
N GLN A 22 0.24 -1.76 -8.49
CA GLN A 22 0.31 -1.47 -9.92
C GLN A 22 -1.04 -0.91 -10.32
N MET A 23 -1.04 0.30 -10.88
CA MET A 23 -2.30 0.93 -11.30
C MET A 23 -2.16 1.54 -12.67
N LYS A 24 -3.28 1.58 -13.39
CA LYS A 24 -3.41 2.41 -14.57
C LYS A 24 -4.40 3.50 -14.22
N VAL A 25 -3.87 4.64 -13.86
CA VAL A 25 -4.63 5.79 -13.38
C VAL A 25 -5.21 6.54 -14.56
N LYS A 26 -6.50 6.87 -14.49
CA LYS A 26 -7.16 7.59 -15.58
C LYS A 26 -6.80 9.07 -15.59
N SER A 27 -6.72 9.67 -14.41
CA SER A 27 -6.32 11.07 -14.27
C SER A 27 -5.62 11.23 -12.93
N PHE A 28 -4.36 11.62 -12.96
CA PHE A 28 -3.60 11.83 -11.72
C PHE A 28 -4.14 13.01 -10.93
N GLU A 29 -4.67 14.02 -11.62
CA GLU A 29 -5.27 15.15 -10.94
C GLU A 29 -6.49 14.71 -10.12
N GLU A 30 -7.37 13.92 -10.73
CA GLU A 30 -8.54 13.42 -10.02
C GLU A 30 -8.15 12.45 -8.92
N LEU A 31 -7.15 11.60 -9.17
CA LEU A 31 -6.68 10.67 -8.15
C LEU A 31 -6.23 11.44 -6.91
N ASN A 32 -5.49 12.51 -7.10
CA ASN A 32 -5.02 13.32 -5.99
C ASN A 32 -6.17 14.04 -5.28
N GLN A 33 -7.06 14.64 -6.04
CA GLN A 33 -8.13 15.46 -5.47
C GLN A 33 -9.23 14.64 -4.79
N ARG A 34 -9.55 13.48 -5.37
CA ARG A 34 -10.68 12.70 -4.91
C ARG A 34 -10.29 11.51 -4.05
N TYR A 35 -9.02 11.12 -4.07
CA TYR A 35 -8.58 9.90 -3.40
C TYR A 35 -7.37 10.15 -2.49
N ALA A 36 -6.23 10.53 -3.06
CA ALA A 36 -4.97 10.52 -2.32
C ALA A 36 -4.99 11.46 -1.12
N GLN A 37 -5.55 12.64 -1.25
CA GLN A 37 -5.54 13.59 -0.15
C GLN A 37 -6.34 13.10 1.06
N PHE A 38 -7.24 12.16 0.86
CA PHE A 38 -8.02 11.56 1.95
C PHE A 38 -7.45 10.21 2.38
N ALA A 39 -7.02 9.41 1.41
CA ALA A 39 -6.55 8.07 1.68
C ALA A 39 -5.19 8.05 2.38
N ILE A 40 -4.30 8.98 2.04
CA ILE A 40 -2.97 9.02 2.64
C ILE A 40 -3.01 9.29 4.14
N PRO A 41 -3.80 10.27 4.63
CA PRO A 41 -3.91 10.43 6.09
C PRO A 41 -4.46 9.19 6.79
N ILE A 42 -5.39 8.47 6.17
CA ILE A 42 -5.93 7.25 6.75
C ILE A 42 -4.84 6.18 6.80
N LEU A 43 -4.07 6.05 5.72
CA LEU A 43 -2.95 5.13 5.66
C LEU A 43 -1.94 5.43 6.78
N MET A 44 -1.59 6.69 6.96
CA MET A 44 -0.63 7.09 7.99
C MET A 44 -1.15 6.82 9.39
N LYS A 45 -2.45 6.97 9.58
CA LYS A 45 -3.09 6.69 10.85
C LYS A 45 -2.91 5.22 11.25
N HIS A 46 -2.83 4.34 10.28
CA HIS A 46 -2.61 2.91 10.50
C HIS A 46 -1.12 2.54 10.48
N GLY A 47 -0.25 3.52 10.49
CA GLY A 47 1.19 3.28 10.54
C GLY A 47 1.83 3.08 9.17
N GLY A 48 1.07 3.32 8.10
CA GLY A 48 1.60 3.14 6.76
C GLY A 48 2.33 4.35 6.23
N GLN A 49 3.19 4.10 5.26
CA GLN A 49 3.87 5.17 4.53
C GLN A 49 4.23 4.67 3.15
N MET A 50 4.22 5.57 2.18
CA MET A 50 4.66 5.23 0.83
C MET A 50 6.17 5.38 0.78
N ILE A 51 6.86 4.27 0.54
CA ILE A 51 8.33 4.27 0.53
C ILE A 51 8.92 4.26 -0.87
N ALA A 52 8.10 4.03 -1.89
CA ALA A 52 8.54 4.10 -3.28
C ALA A 52 7.32 4.37 -4.15
N GLY A 53 7.52 5.11 -5.23
CA GLY A 53 6.44 5.37 -6.17
C GLY A 53 6.97 6.04 -7.43
N THR A 54 6.41 5.65 -8.58
CA THR A 54 6.82 6.22 -9.85
C THR A 54 5.72 5.99 -10.90
N PRO A 55 5.50 6.96 -11.80
CA PRO A 55 4.62 6.74 -12.95
C PRO A 55 5.31 5.96 -14.06
N ALA A 56 6.64 5.77 -13.99
CA ALA A 56 7.40 5.16 -15.07
C ALA A 56 8.45 4.18 -14.52
N PRO A 57 8.00 3.00 -14.07
CA PRO A 57 8.96 2.01 -13.57
C PRO A 57 9.89 1.53 -14.66
N ASP A 58 11.09 1.14 -14.27
CA ASP A 58 12.09 0.60 -15.18
C ASP A 58 11.86 -0.89 -15.32
N ILE A 59 11.16 -1.30 -16.38
CA ILE A 59 10.74 -2.68 -16.58
C ILE A 59 11.91 -3.52 -17.06
N LYS A 60 12.28 -4.53 -16.29
CA LYS A 60 13.39 -5.43 -16.62
C LYS A 60 12.91 -6.69 -17.32
N GLU A 61 11.76 -7.19 -16.96
CA GLU A 61 11.22 -8.42 -17.55
C GLU A 61 9.71 -8.35 -17.58
N GLY A 62 9.13 -8.85 -18.65
CA GLY A 62 7.69 -8.99 -18.76
C GLY A 62 6.96 -7.72 -19.12
N ASP A 63 5.66 -7.81 -19.11
CA ASP A 63 4.78 -6.70 -19.42
C ASP A 63 4.37 -5.97 -18.15
N TRP A 64 4.24 -4.66 -18.28
CA TRP A 64 3.75 -3.82 -17.19
C TRP A 64 2.58 -3.02 -17.71
N ASN A 65 1.39 -3.31 -17.21
CA ASN A 65 0.18 -2.63 -17.67
C ASN A 65 -0.27 -1.59 -16.65
N GLY A 66 0.44 -0.47 -16.63
CA GLY A 66 0.10 0.58 -15.69
C GLY A 66 0.92 1.84 -15.94
N ASN A 67 0.53 2.90 -15.24
CA ASN A 67 1.26 4.15 -15.26
C ASN A 67 1.55 4.63 -13.84
N TRP A 68 1.47 3.71 -12.87
CA TRP A 68 1.83 4.00 -11.48
C TRP A 68 2.25 2.71 -10.79
N ALA A 69 3.41 2.74 -10.18
CA ALA A 69 3.91 1.65 -9.34
C ALA A 69 4.25 2.24 -7.98
N ALA A 70 3.88 1.57 -6.91
CA ALA A 70 4.18 2.07 -5.58
C ALA A 70 4.40 0.93 -4.60
N VAL A 71 5.14 1.22 -3.54
CA VAL A 71 5.31 0.30 -2.43
C VAL A 71 4.96 1.07 -1.16
N LEU A 72 4.05 0.51 -0.39
CA LEU A 72 3.67 1.04 0.91
C LEU A 72 4.25 0.13 1.97
N GLN A 73 4.66 0.71 3.08
CA GLN A 73 5.20 -0.07 4.20
C GLN A 73 4.35 0.15 5.44
N PHE A 74 4.06 -0.94 6.14
CA PHE A 74 3.36 -0.92 7.42
C PHE A 74 4.20 -1.65 8.47
N PRO A 75 3.98 -1.36 9.76
CA PRO A 75 4.77 -2.04 10.79
C PRO A 75 4.49 -3.53 10.92
N SER A 76 3.37 -4.01 10.36
CA SER A 76 3.01 -5.43 10.46
C SER A 76 1.97 -5.78 9.41
N MET A 77 1.79 -7.06 9.18
CA MET A 77 0.69 -7.54 8.33
C MET A 77 -0.66 -7.11 8.88
N GLU A 78 -0.80 -7.16 10.20
CA GLU A 78 -2.03 -6.77 10.85
C GLU A 78 -2.36 -5.30 10.58
N ALA A 79 -1.37 -4.44 10.64
CA ALA A 79 -1.58 -3.02 10.35
C ALA A 79 -1.96 -2.78 8.90
N ALA A 80 -1.31 -3.49 7.97
CA ALA A 80 -1.62 -3.36 6.55
C ALA A 80 -3.04 -3.84 6.25
N GLU A 81 -3.41 -5.00 6.77
CA GLU A 81 -4.75 -5.53 6.61
C GLU A 81 -5.76 -4.61 7.27
N GLY A 82 -5.42 -4.09 8.45
CA GLY A 82 -6.29 -3.18 9.18
C GLY A 82 -6.60 -1.92 8.39
N TRP A 83 -5.61 -1.37 7.72
CA TRP A 83 -5.83 -0.21 6.86
C TRP A 83 -6.72 -0.58 5.67
N TYR A 84 -6.34 -1.64 4.95
CA TYR A 84 -7.03 -2.01 3.72
C TYR A 84 -8.51 -2.32 3.97
N ASN A 85 -8.82 -2.91 5.12
CA ASN A 85 -10.16 -3.31 5.46
C ASN A 85 -10.90 -2.33 6.37
N SER A 86 -10.29 -1.20 6.73
CA SER A 86 -10.90 -0.24 7.65
C SER A 86 -12.15 0.37 7.02
N GLU A 87 -13.12 0.67 7.87
CA GLU A 87 -14.36 1.29 7.41
C GLU A 87 -14.11 2.65 6.78
N GLU A 88 -13.20 3.41 7.37
CA GLU A 88 -12.94 4.76 6.87
C GLU A 88 -12.28 4.76 5.50
N TYR A 89 -11.56 3.68 5.14
CA TYR A 89 -10.92 3.59 3.84
C TYR A 89 -11.88 3.09 2.75
N GLN A 90 -12.91 2.34 3.10
CA GLN A 90 -13.76 1.69 2.09
C GLN A 90 -14.35 2.62 1.04
N PRO A 91 -14.88 3.80 1.39
CA PRO A 91 -15.42 4.67 0.35
C PRO A 91 -14.37 5.10 -0.66
N TYR A 92 -13.16 5.36 -0.21
CA TYR A 92 -12.08 5.80 -1.10
C TYR A 92 -11.55 4.65 -1.93
N LYS A 93 -11.45 3.46 -1.35
CA LYS A 93 -11.07 2.27 -2.08
C LYS A 93 -12.05 2.00 -3.23
N ASN A 94 -13.34 2.05 -2.93
CA ASN A 94 -14.36 1.80 -3.93
C ASN A 94 -14.34 2.85 -5.02
N LEU A 95 -14.15 4.11 -4.65
CA LEU A 95 -14.03 5.20 -5.61
C LEU A 95 -12.84 4.96 -6.55
N ARG A 96 -11.70 4.59 -5.97
CA ARG A 96 -10.49 4.33 -6.77
C ARG A 96 -10.72 3.20 -7.76
N ILE A 97 -11.26 2.08 -7.28
CA ILE A 97 -11.46 0.90 -8.11
C ILE A 97 -12.49 1.17 -9.20
N ASN A 98 -13.58 1.84 -8.86
CA ASN A 98 -14.70 2.00 -9.78
C ASN A 98 -14.56 3.17 -10.74
N GLU A 99 -13.84 4.23 -10.36
CA GLU A 99 -13.84 5.46 -11.15
C GLU A 99 -12.48 5.99 -11.53
N LEU A 100 -11.43 5.73 -10.74
CA LEU A 100 -10.16 6.43 -10.90
C LEU A 100 -9.06 5.62 -11.56
N GLN A 101 -9.25 4.32 -11.69
CA GLN A 101 -8.26 3.45 -12.32
C GLN A 101 -8.95 2.46 -13.25
N SER A 102 -8.16 1.86 -14.15
CA SER A 102 -8.67 0.80 -15.01
C SER A 102 -8.64 -0.55 -14.28
N GLU A 103 -9.28 -1.55 -14.88
CA GLU A 103 -9.40 -2.89 -14.29
C GLU A 103 -8.06 -3.61 -14.16
N SER A 104 -7.01 -3.11 -14.81
CA SER A 104 -5.70 -3.79 -14.78
C SER A 104 -4.95 -3.57 -13.47
N GLY A 105 -5.53 -2.84 -12.51
CA GLY A 105 -4.88 -2.59 -11.24
C GLY A 105 -4.60 -3.85 -10.45
N ARG A 106 -3.47 -3.86 -9.75
CA ARG A 106 -3.06 -4.98 -8.91
C ARG A 106 -2.57 -4.43 -7.59
N VAL A 107 -3.06 -5.02 -6.51
CA VAL A 107 -2.65 -4.66 -5.15
C VAL A 107 -2.44 -5.94 -4.39
N VAL A 108 -1.25 -6.13 -3.84
CA VAL A 108 -0.94 -7.33 -3.05
C VAL A 108 -0.23 -6.91 -1.77
N ILE A 109 -0.46 -7.68 -0.72
CA ILE A 109 0.20 -7.45 0.57
C ILE A 109 1.16 -8.60 0.81
N ILE A 110 2.41 -8.27 1.10
CA ILE A 110 3.42 -9.31 1.38
C ILE A 110 4.10 -9.01 2.71
N PRO A 111 4.42 -10.06 3.47
CA PRO A 111 5.16 -9.86 4.72
C PRO A 111 6.62 -9.61 4.43
N GLY A 112 7.26 -8.83 5.29
CA GLY A 112 8.70 -8.67 5.26
C GLY A 112 9.39 -9.92 5.76
N MET A 113 10.66 -10.03 5.44
CA MET A 113 11.44 -11.22 5.83
C MET A 113 12.22 -10.97 7.13
#